data_eaba5244a55ea660019fdea7ad27a01b
#
_entry.id   eaba5244a55ea660019fdea7ad27a01b
#
_cell.length_a   1.000
_cell.length_b   1.000
_cell.length_c   1.000
_cell.angle_alpha   90.00
_cell.angle_beta   90.00
_cell.angle_gamma   90.00
#
_symmetry.space_group_name_H-M   'P 1'
#
loop_
_entity.id
_entity.type
_entity.pdbx_description
1 polymer ?
#
loop_
_entity_poly.entity_id
_entity_poly.type
_entity_poly.pdbx_seq_one_letter_code
_entity_poly.pdbx_strand_id
1 'polypeptide(L)'
;MLVAGLCASAFGARAAAGPGATPPETARPTATVRKHLIYFKDKAGTPFSVSQPAAFLSARALARRQRQQIAVLPRDLPVSPVYVQQLKAVPGAQLWYTSRWFNAAMVACDSATLLRIQGLPFVRAAQTLNRGLPGTRKPKGDDPELTAERSAGTRSQYGKAYAQAQMLGAVQMHDAGFRGEGMQVAVFDAGFPGVNTASAFTSITQENRLASTFNVVDKNNQVFQRDSHGTHCLATIGGNEPGRYIGTAPKATFRLFVTEDIYSEHPVEEANWLIAAEYADSAGVDVISSSLGYSTFDYPSTDYAYADMNGRTALSTRAATVAARVGMVVVSAAGNEGNGTWRYITAPADADSILTVGATDSLAFVAGFSSRGPTADGRIKPNLAAMGVQTAIVSPTGTVTRGNGTSYACPVLAGMVAGFWQANPTLTAQQVIGFLQRSGSRAITPNDEIGYGIPHFARAYNLANPGAPLSAAPPEPRHELLIYPNPSKDDELYLQLAVGFQSTPLQVRIFDARGALVAEQQVAPTSAPAVRLRPGLLTKGVFTCTVSNGREQRTVRFVKL
;
A
#
# COMPACT_ATOMS: atom_id res chain seq x y z
N MET A 1 -15.91 14.27 -73.11
CA MET A 1 -14.88 15.01 -73.87
C MET A 1 -13.56 14.63 -73.18
N LEU A 2 -12.82 13.62 -73.69
CA LEU A 2 -11.78 13.72 -74.75
C LEU A 2 -10.77 14.82 -74.41
N VAL A 3 -9.45 14.58 -74.27
CA VAL A 3 -8.39 14.02 -75.14
C VAL A 3 -7.14 13.85 -74.23
N ALA A 4 -6.46 12.77 -74.10
CA ALA A 4 -5.48 12.08 -74.93
C ALA A 4 -4.22 12.87 -75.30
N GLY A 5 -3.08 12.28 -75.04
CA GLY A 5 -1.84 12.38 -75.79
C GLY A 5 -0.65 12.85 -74.94
N LEU A 6 0.53 12.42 -75.10
CA LEU A 6 1.33 11.46 -75.84
C LEU A 6 2.75 11.44 -75.22
N CYS A 7 3.44 10.35 -75.41
CA CYS A 7 4.86 10.12 -75.09
C CYS A 7 5.82 11.11 -75.80
N ALA A 8 6.96 11.37 -75.11
CA ALA A 8 8.22 11.59 -75.85
C ALA A 8 9.40 11.13 -74.99
N SER A 9 10.09 10.14 -75.47
CA SER A 9 11.41 9.64 -75.07
C SER A 9 12.51 10.65 -75.45
N ALA A 10 13.47 10.87 -74.58
CA ALA A 10 14.74 11.46 -74.98
C ALA A 10 15.91 10.79 -74.23
N PHE A 11 16.85 10.38 -75.00
CA PHE A 11 18.09 9.68 -74.70
C PHE A 11 19.12 10.56 -73.95
N GLY A 12 19.84 9.96 -73.02
CA GLY A 12 21.30 9.97 -72.92
C GLY A 12 21.99 11.17 -72.35
N ALA A 13 22.64 10.92 -71.23
CA ALA A 13 24.04 11.28 -70.98
C ALA A 13 24.60 10.53 -69.82
N ARG A 14 25.56 9.63 -70.05
CA ARG A 14 26.43 9.03 -69.08
C ARG A 14 27.40 10.10 -68.61
N ALA A 15 27.30 10.51 -67.31
CA ALA A 15 28.37 11.27 -66.65
C ALA A 15 29.22 10.30 -65.80
N ALA A 16 30.51 10.43 -65.92
CA ALA A 16 31.53 9.60 -65.31
C ALA A 16 31.52 9.67 -63.77
N ALA A 17 31.71 8.53 -63.14
CA ALA A 17 31.90 8.41 -61.71
C ALA A 17 33.25 9.04 -61.32
N GLY A 18 33.21 10.04 -60.42
CA GLY A 18 34.36 10.53 -59.69
C GLY A 18 34.67 9.60 -58.52
N PRO A 19 35.93 9.44 -58.12
CA PRO A 19 36.31 8.56 -57.04
C PRO A 19 36.04 9.19 -55.65
N GLY A 20 35.45 8.40 -54.75
CA GLY A 20 35.60 8.59 -53.31
C GLY A 20 34.52 9.40 -52.58
N ALA A 21 33.29 8.87 -52.52
CA ALA A 21 32.45 9.17 -51.36
C ALA A 21 32.67 8.05 -50.31
N THR A 22 33.39 8.35 -49.25
CA THR A 22 33.40 7.53 -48.04
C THR A 22 31.97 7.29 -47.58
N PRO A 23 31.52 6.05 -47.25
CA PRO A 23 30.20 5.82 -46.68
C PRO A 23 30.06 6.66 -45.42
N PRO A 24 28.86 7.26 -45.14
CA PRO A 24 28.66 7.98 -43.91
C PRO A 24 28.97 7.02 -42.77
N GLU A 25 29.87 7.45 -41.88
CA GLU A 25 30.20 6.77 -40.66
C GLU A 25 28.87 6.52 -39.93
N THR A 26 28.43 5.26 -39.92
CA THR A 26 27.23 4.85 -39.19
C THR A 26 27.45 5.27 -37.76
N ALA A 27 26.67 6.28 -37.32
CA ALA A 27 26.70 6.77 -35.95
C ALA A 27 26.59 5.55 -35.04
N ARG A 28 27.66 5.27 -34.29
CA ARG A 28 27.67 4.21 -33.28
C ARG A 28 26.45 4.46 -32.40
N PRO A 29 25.58 3.46 -32.16
CA PRO A 29 24.44 3.63 -31.26
C PRO A 29 24.99 4.16 -29.93
N THR A 30 24.48 5.31 -29.50
CA THR A 30 24.85 5.89 -28.20
C THR A 30 24.61 4.83 -27.13
N ALA A 31 25.65 4.44 -26.41
CA ALA A 31 25.57 3.38 -25.42
C ALA A 31 24.47 3.70 -24.39
N THR A 32 23.51 2.78 -24.23
CA THR A 32 22.36 2.98 -23.33
C THR A 32 22.84 3.08 -21.89
N VAL A 33 22.67 4.23 -21.26
CA VAL A 33 22.95 4.44 -19.84
C VAL A 33 21.83 3.83 -19.02
N ARG A 34 22.18 3.02 -18.01
CA ARG A 34 21.27 2.36 -17.09
C ARG A 34 21.70 2.59 -15.65
N LYS A 35 20.78 2.45 -14.70
CA LYS A 35 21.11 2.44 -13.26
C LYS A 35 21.49 1.03 -12.83
N HIS A 36 22.53 0.95 -11.99
CA HIS A 36 23.06 -0.29 -11.44
C HIS A 36 23.29 -0.14 -9.94
N LEU A 37 23.02 -1.18 -9.17
CA LEU A 37 23.39 -1.27 -7.76
C LEU A 37 24.72 -2.01 -7.65
N ILE A 38 25.76 -1.31 -7.21
CA ILE A 38 27.15 -1.79 -7.09
C ILE A 38 27.39 -2.15 -5.62
N TYR A 39 27.51 -3.43 -5.31
CA TYR A 39 27.75 -3.92 -3.96
C TYR A 39 29.25 -3.91 -3.62
N PHE A 40 29.58 -3.41 -2.45
CA PHE A 40 30.96 -3.40 -1.94
C PHE A 40 31.25 -4.65 -1.09
N LYS A 41 32.54 -5.04 -1.00
CA LYS A 41 32.98 -6.18 -0.19
C LYS A 41 32.82 -5.90 1.30
N ASP A 42 33.21 -4.71 1.72
CA ASP A 42 33.28 -4.27 3.11
C ASP A 42 33.07 -2.75 3.22
N LYS A 43 33.27 -2.18 4.40
CA LYS A 43 33.24 -0.74 4.68
C LYS A 43 34.60 -0.22 5.13
N ALA A 44 35.70 -0.79 4.64
CA ALA A 44 37.05 -0.39 5.03
C ALA A 44 37.30 1.10 4.75
N GLY A 45 37.97 1.78 5.67
CA GLY A 45 38.22 3.22 5.59
C GLY A 45 36.99 4.10 5.83
N THR A 46 35.87 3.57 6.35
CA THR A 46 34.79 4.42 6.84
C THR A 46 35.24 5.16 8.11
N PRO A 47 35.00 6.48 8.22
CA PRO A 47 35.31 7.23 9.43
C PRO A 47 34.25 7.05 10.53
N PHE A 48 33.15 6.32 10.24
CA PHE A 48 32.03 6.11 11.16
C PHE A 48 32.25 4.87 12.03
N SER A 49 31.73 4.91 13.26
CA SER A 49 31.80 3.81 14.22
C SER A 49 30.42 3.52 14.80
N VAL A 50 30.15 2.24 15.10
CA VAL A 50 28.93 1.82 15.84
C VAL A 50 28.89 2.38 17.26
N SER A 51 30.03 2.77 17.83
CA SER A 51 30.12 3.44 19.15
C SER A 51 29.75 4.93 19.09
N GLN A 52 29.69 5.53 17.91
CA GLN A 52 29.33 6.93 17.69
C GLN A 52 28.16 7.09 16.71
N PRO A 53 27.02 6.46 16.96
CA PRO A 53 25.91 6.37 16.00
C PRO A 53 25.22 7.73 15.73
N ALA A 54 25.38 8.71 16.62
CA ALA A 54 24.85 10.05 16.43
C ALA A 54 25.44 10.80 15.20
N ALA A 55 26.57 10.30 14.67
CA ALA A 55 27.18 10.84 13.47
C ALA A 55 26.36 10.53 12.18
N PHE A 56 25.44 9.55 12.21
CA PHE A 56 24.66 9.12 11.03
C PHE A 56 23.21 8.74 11.33
N LEU A 57 22.77 8.74 12.59
CA LEU A 57 21.39 8.54 13.01
C LEU A 57 20.92 9.72 13.84
N SER A 58 19.68 10.16 13.63
CA SER A 58 19.08 11.22 14.45
C SER A 58 18.87 10.77 15.90
N ALA A 59 18.73 11.72 16.82
CA ALA A 59 18.40 11.43 18.23
C ALA A 59 17.12 10.60 18.35
N ARG A 60 16.11 10.84 17.48
CA ARG A 60 14.87 10.05 17.45
C ARG A 60 15.09 8.61 17.00
N ALA A 61 15.94 8.40 15.98
CA ALA A 61 16.30 7.04 15.52
C ALA A 61 17.01 6.25 16.61
N LEU A 62 17.91 6.90 17.34
CA LEU A 62 18.61 6.30 18.49
C LEU A 62 17.65 5.98 19.62
N ALA A 63 16.76 6.90 19.99
CA ALA A 63 15.74 6.69 21.03
C ALA A 63 14.78 5.53 20.65
N ARG A 64 14.35 5.43 19.37
CA ARG A 64 13.54 4.30 18.88
C ARG A 64 14.27 2.96 19.09
N ARG A 65 15.55 2.87 18.71
CA ARG A 65 16.36 1.66 18.86
C ARG A 65 16.59 1.33 20.32
N GLN A 66 16.94 2.33 21.14
CA GLN A 66 17.16 2.15 22.59
C GLN A 66 15.91 1.60 23.28
N ARG A 67 14.74 2.20 23.03
CA ARG A 67 13.45 1.75 23.57
C ARG A 67 13.15 0.29 23.24
N GLN A 68 13.56 -0.16 22.05
CA GLN A 68 13.32 -1.52 21.56
C GLN A 68 14.52 -2.45 21.77
N GLN A 69 15.58 -2.01 22.45
CA GLN A 69 16.81 -2.77 22.71
C GLN A 69 17.52 -3.25 21.42
N ILE A 70 17.45 -2.43 20.36
CA ILE A 70 18.06 -2.74 19.07
C ILE A 70 19.45 -2.11 18.99
N ALA A 71 20.49 -2.95 18.88
CA ALA A 71 21.86 -2.50 18.71
C ALA A 71 22.09 -1.86 17.33
N VAL A 72 22.97 -0.86 17.28
CA VAL A 72 23.55 -0.36 16.04
C VAL A 72 24.61 -1.34 15.56
N LEU A 73 24.50 -1.80 14.32
CA LEU A 73 25.32 -2.85 13.74
C LEU A 73 26.23 -2.29 12.63
N PRO A 74 27.30 -3.01 12.23
CA PRO A 74 28.16 -2.59 11.11
C PRO A 74 27.40 -2.28 9.81
N ARG A 75 26.26 -2.95 9.56
CA ARG A 75 25.42 -2.65 8.39
C ARG A 75 24.83 -1.24 8.42
N ASP A 76 24.65 -0.65 9.61
CA ASP A 76 24.07 0.69 9.77
C ASP A 76 25.07 1.81 9.45
N LEU A 77 26.37 1.51 9.44
CA LEU A 77 27.41 2.48 9.10
C LEU A 77 27.27 2.94 7.64
N PRO A 78 27.48 4.23 7.35
CA PRO A 78 27.64 4.71 5.98
C PRO A 78 28.71 3.90 5.22
N VAL A 79 28.56 3.83 3.90
CA VAL A 79 29.56 3.19 3.03
C VAL A 79 30.88 3.92 3.07
N SER A 80 31.98 3.22 2.73
CA SER A 80 33.32 3.82 2.67
C SER A 80 33.37 5.03 1.72
N PRO A 81 33.71 6.22 2.18
CA PRO A 81 33.85 7.39 1.33
C PRO A 81 35.01 7.24 0.31
N VAL A 82 36.01 6.43 0.63
CA VAL A 82 37.12 6.10 -0.29
C VAL A 82 36.60 5.34 -1.50
N TYR A 83 35.72 4.34 -1.29
CA TYR A 83 35.08 3.59 -2.39
C TYR A 83 34.17 4.47 -3.23
N VAL A 84 33.42 5.37 -2.59
CA VAL A 84 32.57 6.33 -3.28
C VAL A 84 33.40 7.28 -4.15
N GLN A 85 34.54 7.78 -3.67
CA GLN A 85 35.44 8.63 -4.45
C GLN A 85 36.05 7.89 -5.65
N GLN A 86 36.50 6.66 -5.45
CA GLN A 86 37.05 5.83 -6.53
C GLN A 86 35.98 5.52 -7.59
N LEU A 87 34.75 5.24 -7.18
CA LEU A 87 33.61 5.08 -8.11
C LEU A 87 33.36 6.33 -8.95
N LYS A 88 33.33 7.51 -8.31
CA LYS A 88 33.15 8.81 -9.00
C LYS A 88 34.28 9.14 -9.96
N ALA A 89 35.47 8.60 -9.73
CA ALA A 89 36.63 8.81 -10.58
C ALA A 89 36.59 7.95 -11.86
N VAL A 90 35.70 6.95 -11.96
CA VAL A 90 35.56 6.15 -13.18
C VAL A 90 34.85 7.00 -14.24
N PRO A 91 35.51 7.28 -15.40
CA PRO A 91 34.91 8.06 -16.46
C PRO A 91 33.57 7.46 -16.95
N GLY A 92 32.52 8.25 -17.02
CA GLY A 92 31.17 7.81 -17.40
C GLY A 92 30.33 7.23 -16.24
N ALA A 93 30.85 7.16 -15.02
CA ALA A 93 30.10 6.75 -13.84
C ALA A 93 29.43 7.97 -13.18
N GLN A 94 28.11 7.96 -13.06
CA GLN A 94 27.35 8.96 -12.34
C GLN A 94 26.78 8.36 -11.07
N LEU A 95 27.28 8.76 -9.90
CA LEU A 95 26.75 8.32 -8.61
C LEU A 95 25.36 8.91 -8.37
N TRP A 96 24.39 8.03 -8.10
CA TRP A 96 23.03 8.41 -7.78
C TRP A 96 22.79 8.43 -6.27
N TYR A 97 22.93 7.28 -5.60
CA TYR A 97 22.78 7.12 -4.15
C TYR A 97 23.81 6.15 -3.59
N THR A 98 23.93 6.10 -2.27
CA THR A 98 24.60 5.03 -1.53
C THR A 98 23.61 4.36 -0.60
N SER A 99 23.70 3.05 -0.43
CA SER A 99 22.94 2.26 0.53
C SER A 99 23.87 1.75 1.62
N ARG A 100 23.63 2.17 2.86
CA ARG A 100 24.36 1.67 4.01
C ARG A 100 23.94 0.25 4.39
N TRP A 101 22.64 -0.07 4.29
CA TRP A 101 22.14 -1.39 4.66
C TRP A 101 22.66 -2.50 3.76
N PHE A 102 22.78 -2.23 2.48
CA PHE A 102 23.24 -3.20 1.49
C PHE A 102 24.71 -3.04 1.13
N ASN A 103 25.40 -2.05 1.74
CA ASN A 103 26.79 -1.70 1.46
C ASN A 103 27.03 -1.55 -0.03
N ALA A 104 26.29 -0.64 -0.65
CA ALA A 104 26.22 -0.49 -2.10
C ALA A 104 26.16 0.97 -2.53
N ALA A 105 26.38 1.20 -3.83
CA ALA A 105 26.11 2.47 -4.49
C ALA A 105 25.23 2.25 -5.72
N MET A 106 24.23 3.11 -5.91
CA MET A 106 23.46 3.19 -7.16
C MET A 106 24.21 4.12 -8.12
N VAL A 107 24.57 3.60 -9.30
CA VAL A 107 25.35 4.32 -10.31
C VAL A 107 24.63 4.25 -11.64
N ALA A 108 24.55 5.38 -12.35
CA ALA A 108 24.11 5.43 -13.74
C ALA A 108 25.34 5.38 -14.64
N CYS A 109 25.40 4.40 -15.56
CA CYS A 109 26.49 4.26 -16.52
C CYS A 109 26.12 3.33 -17.68
N ASP A 110 26.92 3.31 -18.72
CA ASP A 110 26.82 2.34 -19.79
C ASP A 110 27.50 1.00 -19.43
N SER A 111 27.32 -0.02 -20.29
CA SER A 111 27.84 -1.36 -20.07
C SER A 111 29.38 -1.40 -20.03
N ALA A 112 30.07 -0.57 -20.82
CA ALA A 112 31.53 -0.53 -20.82
C ALA A 112 32.07 0.06 -19.52
N THR A 113 31.43 1.10 -19.02
CA THR A 113 31.76 1.70 -17.71
C THR A 113 31.41 0.74 -16.56
N LEU A 114 30.29 0.00 -16.66
CA LEU A 114 29.95 -1.03 -15.67
C LEU A 114 31.02 -2.09 -15.54
N LEU A 115 31.58 -2.59 -16.65
CA LEU A 115 32.70 -3.56 -16.62
C LEU A 115 33.93 -3.00 -15.91
N ARG A 116 34.26 -1.72 -16.14
CA ARG A 116 35.39 -1.06 -15.42
C ARG A 116 35.12 -0.97 -13.92
N ILE A 117 33.89 -0.63 -13.53
CA ILE A 117 33.46 -0.58 -12.13
C ILE A 117 33.55 -1.97 -11.47
N GLN A 118 33.10 -3.02 -12.16
CA GLN A 118 33.19 -4.40 -11.67
C GLN A 118 34.61 -4.89 -11.46
N GLY A 119 35.57 -4.35 -12.21
CA GLY A 119 37.01 -4.63 -12.05
C GLY A 119 37.67 -3.95 -10.84
N LEU A 120 36.97 -3.05 -10.12
CA LEU A 120 37.54 -2.40 -8.94
C LEU A 120 37.66 -3.40 -7.77
N PRO A 121 38.83 -3.38 -7.03
CA PRO A 121 39.11 -4.43 -6.05
C PRO A 121 38.11 -4.52 -4.89
N PHE A 122 37.42 -3.45 -4.56
CA PHE A 122 36.42 -3.38 -3.49
C PHE A 122 34.99 -3.72 -3.95
N VAL A 123 34.77 -3.89 -5.24
CA VAL A 123 33.44 -4.28 -5.76
C VAL A 123 33.29 -5.80 -5.64
N ARG A 124 32.15 -6.22 -5.07
CA ARG A 124 31.78 -7.63 -4.90
C ARG A 124 30.87 -8.13 -6.03
N ALA A 125 29.89 -7.32 -6.40
CA ALA A 125 28.87 -7.65 -7.39
C ALA A 125 28.21 -6.37 -7.94
N ALA A 126 27.54 -6.50 -9.07
CA ALA A 126 26.67 -5.46 -9.60
C ALA A 126 25.31 -6.07 -10.03
N GLN A 127 24.24 -5.35 -9.78
CA GLN A 127 22.88 -5.69 -10.20
C GLN A 127 22.36 -4.57 -11.09
N THR A 128 21.95 -4.91 -12.30
CA THR A 128 21.32 -3.93 -13.20
C THR A 128 19.89 -3.68 -12.77
N LEU A 129 19.52 -2.42 -12.62
CA LEU A 129 18.19 -1.97 -12.19
C LEU A 129 17.32 -1.50 -13.36
N ASN A 130 17.87 -1.50 -14.55
CA ASN A 130 17.22 -1.26 -15.83
C ASN A 130 16.36 0.01 -15.94
N ARG A 131 16.80 1.15 -15.52
CA ARG A 131 16.20 2.37 -16.02
C ARG A 131 17.17 3.07 -16.96
N GLY A 132 16.75 3.22 -18.21
CA GLY A 132 17.30 4.18 -19.16
C GLY A 132 16.76 5.60 -18.89
N LEU A 133 16.90 6.49 -19.86
CA LEU A 133 16.28 7.80 -19.88
C LEU A 133 14.73 7.67 -19.84
N PRO A 134 14.01 8.74 -19.39
CA PRO A 134 12.55 8.70 -19.29
C PRO A 134 11.87 8.16 -20.53
N GLY A 135 11.07 7.13 -20.36
CA GLY A 135 10.22 6.59 -21.42
C GLY A 135 8.98 7.45 -21.66
N THR A 136 8.34 7.27 -22.82
CA THR A 136 7.10 7.96 -23.20
C THR A 136 5.84 7.20 -22.81
N ARG A 137 5.92 6.22 -21.90
CA ARG A 137 4.76 5.44 -21.46
C ARG A 137 3.77 6.33 -20.72
N LYS A 138 2.47 6.16 -21.01
CA LYS A 138 1.41 6.81 -20.21
C LYS A 138 1.50 6.35 -18.76
N PRO A 139 1.21 7.23 -17.79
CA PRO A 139 1.13 6.85 -16.38
C PRO A 139 0.26 5.60 -16.25
N LYS A 140 0.70 4.66 -15.44
CA LYS A 140 -0.08 3.50 -15.03
C LYS A 140 -1.14 4.03 -14.05
N GLY A 141 -2.23 4.56 -14.61
CA GLY A 141 -3.37 5.01 -13.83
C GLY A 141 -4.14 3.78 -13.40
N ASP A 142 -3.91 3.28 -12.22
CA ASP A 142 -4.95 2.60 -11.46
C ASP A 142 -5.89 3.69 -10.92
N ASP A 143 -6.58 4.39 -11.82
CA ASP A 143 -7.71 5.21 -11.41
C ASP A 143 -8.80 4.23 -10.94
N PRO A 144 -9.06 4.18 -9.63
CA PRO A 144 -10.20 3.44 -9.16
C PRO A 144 -11.43 4.07 -9.81
N GLU A 145 -12.28 3.25 -10.38
CA GLU A 145 -13.54 3.69 -10.94
C GLU A 145 -14.26 4.56 -9.91
N LEU A 146 -14.31 5.88 -10.20
CA LEU A 146 -14.93 6.87 -9.33
C LEU A 146 -16.43 6.63 -9.37
N THR A 147 -16.95 5.83 -8.44
CA THR A 147 -18.38 5.51 -8.39
C THR A 147 -19.15 6.54 -7.58
N ALA A 148 -20.28 6.97 -8.14
CA ALA A 148 -21.26 7.83 -7.47
C ALA A 148 -21.86 7.14 -6.24
N GLU A 149 -22.20 7.92 -5.25
CA GLU A 149 -22.50 7.61 -3.85
C GLU A 149 -23.63 6.62 -3.57
N ARG A 150 -23.41 5.79 -2.55
CA ARG A 150 -24.48 5.36 -1.62
C ARG A 150 -24.02 5.67 -0.20
N SER A 151 -24.81 6.50 0.50
CA SER A 151 -24.58 6.95 1.86
C SER A 151 -24.79 5.82 2.86
N ALA A 152 -23.76 5.50 3.66
CA ALA A 152 -23.92 4.74 4.89
C ALA A 152 -23.74 5.69 6.09
N GLY A 153 -24.51 5.46 7.15
CA GLY A 153 -24.73 6.34 8.28
C GLY A 153 -23.47 6.95 8.90
N THR A 154 -23.57 8.19 9.23
CA THR A 154 -22.47 9.07 9.62
C THR A 154 -22.45 9.28 11.13
N ARG A 155 -21.32 9.00 11.84
CA ARG A 155 -20.95 9.89 12.94
C ARG A 155 -20.54 11.21 12.30
N SER A 156 -21.20 12.30 12.67
CA SER A 156 -21.14 13.61 12.00
C SER A 156 -19.72 14.16 11.78
N GLN A 157 -18.72 13.71 12.54
CA GLN A 157 -17.34 14.18 12.43
C GLN A 157 -16.53 13.53 11.29
N TYR A 158 -16.73 12.22 11.01
CA TYR A 158 -15.91 11.46 10.06
C TYR A 158 -16.41 11.56 8.61
N GLY A 159 -17.64 12.04 8.42
CA GLY A 159 -18.24 12.11 7.09
C GLY A 159 -18.16 10.77 6.36
N LYS A 160 -17.69 10.79 5.12
CA LYS A 160 -17.57 9.58 4.27
C LYS A 160 -16.55 8.56 4.76
N ALA A 161 -15.57 8.96 5.60
CA ALA A 161 -14.53 8.06 6.13
C ALA A 161 -14.98 7.23 7.35
N TYR A 162 -16.21 7.41 7.84
CA TYR A 162 -16.69 6.75 9.05
C TYR A 162 -16.55 5.22 9.00
N ALA A 163 -17.00 4.58 7.92
CA ALA A 163 -17.01 3.12 7.81
C ALA A 163 -15.61 2.50 7.94
N GLN A 164 -14.61 3.06 7.27
CA GLN A 164 -13.22 2.57 7.32
C GLN A 164 -12.58 2.81 8.69
N ALA A 165 -12.88 3.94 9.33
CA ALA A 165 -12.38 4.24 10.68
C ALA A 165 -13.05 3.35 11.74
N GLN A 166 -14.37 3.17 11.66
CA GLN A 166 -15.14 2.35 12.60
C GLN A 166 -14.74 0.86 12.51
N MET A 167 -14.51 0.34 11.30
CA MET A 167 -14.12 -1.06 11.10
C MET A 167 -12.89 -1.46 11.92
N LEU A 168 -11.90 -0.58 12.02
CA LEU A 168 -10.68 -0.79 12.79
C LEU A 168 -10.78 -0.32 14.26
N GLY A 169 -11.92 0.27 14.67
CA GLY A 169 -12.06 0.90 15.97
C GLY A 169 -11.28 2.22 16.12
N ALA A 170 -10.90 2.87 15.01
CA ALA A 170 -10.20 4.16 15.03
C ALA A 170 -11.06 5.28 15.61
N VAL A 171 -12.38 5.19 15.51
CA VAL A 171 -13.30 6.12 16.21
C VAL A 171 -13.10 6.06 17.71
N GLN A 172 -13.09 4.85 18.29
CA GLN A 172 -12.83 4.64 19.73
C GLN A 172 -11.40 5.04 20.13
N MET A 173 -10.43 4.80 19.25
CA MET A 173 -9.05 5.23 19.42
C MET A 173 -8.96 6.75 19.55
N HIS A 174 -9.65 7.49 18.70
CA HIS A 174 -9.70 8.95 18.74
C HIS A 174 -10.47 9.48 19.95
N ASP A 175 -11.57 8.82 20.35
CA ASP A 175 -12.36 9.16 21.54
C ASP A 175 -11.51 8.96 22.82
N ALA A 176 -10.60 7.97 22.82
CA ALA A 176 -9.63 7.73 23.89
C ALA A 176 -8.42 8.67 23.86
N GLY A 177 -8.35 9.62 22.92
CA GLY A 177 -7.28 10.62 22.81
C GLY A 177 -6.08 10.19 21.97
N PHE A 178 -6.12 9.05 21.29
CA PHE A 178 -5.00 8.53 20.50
C PHE A 178 -5.24 8.80 19.01
N ARG A 179 -4.63 9.86 18.47
CA ARG A 179 -4.82 10.33 17.09
C ARG A 179 -3.53 10.34 16.28
N GLY A 180 -2.44 9.76 16.83
CA GLY A 180 -1.12 9.70 16.21
C GLY A 180 -0.15 10.78 16.67
N GLU A 181 -0.46 11.56 17.72
CA GLU A 181 0.44 12.59 18.26
C GLU A 181 1.79 11.98 18.64
N GLY A 182 2.88 12.65 18.22
CA GLY A 182 4.24 12.21 18.49
C GLY A 182 4.73 11.05 17.60
N MET A 183 3.85 10.38 16.85
CA MET A 183 4.22 9.32 15.90
C MET A 183 4.65 9.92 14.56
N GLN A 184 5.67 9.32 13.95
CA GLN A 184 6.11 9.68 12.59
C GLN A 184 5.76 8.56 11.61
N VAL A 185 5.03 8.93 10.55
CA VAL A 185 4.64 8.04 9.47
C VAL A 185 5.33 8.48 8.17
N ALA A 186 6.07 7.58 7.55
CA ALA A 186 6.58 7.78 6.20
C ALA A 186 5.61 7.15 5.20
N VAL A 187 5.23 7.88 4.16
CA VAL A 187 4.40 7.39 3.06
C VAL A 187 5.24 7.31 1.81
N PHE A 188 5.35 6.11 1.22
CA PHE A 188 6.07 5.82 -0.02
C PHE A 188 5.06 5.61 -1.13
N ASP A 189 5.16 6.44 -2.19
CA ASP A 189 4.14 6.43 -3.24
C ASP A 189 4.66 7.10 -4.53
N ALA A 190 3.79 7.28 -5.52
CA ALA A 190 4.11 7.81 -6.84
C ALA A 190 4.03 9.36 -6.94
N GLY A 191 3.47 10.05 -5.93
CA GLY A 191 3.31 11.51 -5.91
C GLY A 191 2.24 11.94 -4.92
N PHE A 192 2.22 13.25 -4.62
CA PHE A 192 1.33 13.82 -3.59
C PHE A 192 0.74 15.19 -4.03
N PRO A 193 0.23 15.34 -5.28
CA PRO A 193 -0.35 16.61 -5.71
C PRO A 193 -1.54 16.97 -4.81
N GLY A 194 -1.70 18.26 -4.52
CA GLY A 194 -2.79 18.80 -3.71
C GLY A 194 -2.62 18.66 -2.19
N VAL A 195 -1.64 17.91 -1.68
CA VAL A 195 -1.41 17.80 -0.22
C VAL A 195 -1.05 19.15 0.40
N ASN A 196 -0.40 20.02 -0.33
CA ASN A 196 -0.04 21.37 0.10
C ASN A 196 -1.17 22.41 -0.08
N THR A 197 -2.30 22.05 -0.67
CA THR A 197 -3.36 23.01 -1.05
C THR A 197 -4.77 22.59 -0.62
N ALA A 198 -5.09 21.29 -0.58
CA ALA A 198 -6.42 20.82 -0.28
C ALA A 198 -6.74 20.91 1.23
N SER A 199 -7.99 21.31 1.54
CA SER A 199 -8.47 21.58 2.91
C SER A 199 -8.28 20.41 3.88
N ALA A 200 -8.42 19.18 3.42
CA ALA A 200 -8.24 17.98 4.24
C ALA A 200 -6.82 17.84 4.84
N PHE A 201 -5.80 18.50 4.26
CA PHE A 201 -4.41 18.45 4.74
C PHE A 201 -3.96 19.74 5.43
N THR A 202 -4.83 20.76 5.52
CA THR A 202 -4.49 22.06 6.10
C THR A 202 -3.89 21.93 7.51
N SER A 203 -4.44 21.04 8.34
CA SER A 203 -3.90 20.80 9.69
C SER A 203 -2.48 20.25 9.70
N ILE A 204 -2.07 19.50 8.69
CA ILE A 204 -0.71 18.95 8.56
C ILE A 204 0.29 20.08 8.32
N THR A 205 -0.05 21.03 7.45
CA THR A 205 0.81 22.17 7.11
C THR A 205 0.82 23.24 8.20
N GLN A 206 -0.34 23.61 8.72
CA GLN A 206 -0.46 24.65 9.76
C GLN A 206 0.15 24.24 11.10
N GLU A 207 0.09 22.97 11.45
CA GLU A 207 0.68 22.42 12.68
C GLU A 207 2.14 21.96 12.48
N ASN A 208 2.76 22.27 11.33
CA ASN A 208 4.14 21.85 10.98
C ASN A 208 4.38 20.33 11.10
N ARG A 209 3.38 19.51 10.76
CA ARG A 209 3.46 18.05 10.84
C ARG A 209 3.91 17.38 9.54
N LEU A 210 4.20 18.15 8.49
CA LEU A 210 4.94 17.69 7.31
C LEU A 210 6.44 17.89 7.57
N ALA A 211 7.10 16.89 8.14
CA ALA A 211 8.48 17.00 8.60
C ALA A 211 9.52 17.00 7.47
N SER A 212 9.24 16.33 6.37
CA SER A 212 10.08 16.37 5.15
C SER A 212 9.36 15.79 3.94
N THR A 213 9.83 16.20 2.75
CA THR A 213 9.48 15.64 1.46
C THR A 213 10.75 15.25 0.71
N PHE A 214 10.74 14.14 -0.02
CA PHE A 214 11.86 13.77 -0.88
C PHE A 214 11.41 12.92 -2.05
N ASN A 215 11.72 13.37 -3.25
CA ASN A 215 11.54 12.61 -4.48
C ASN A 215 12.84 11.84 -4.78
N VAL A 216 12.83 10.54 -4.48
CA VAL A 216 13.99 9.65 -4.69
C VAL A 216 14.23 9.42 -6.18
N VAL A 217 13.19 9.43 -7.00
CA VAL A 217 13.29 9.21 -8.45
C VAL A 217 14.08 10.32 -9.12
N ASP A 218 13.81 11.59 -8.76
CA ASP A 218 14.43 12.77 -9.39
C ASP A 218 15.51 13.41 -8.52
N LYS A 219 15.72 12.91 -7.31
CA LYS A 219 16.72 13.40 -6.36
C LYS A 219 16.51 14.87 -5.97
N ASN A 220 15.27 15.24 -5.67
CA ASN A 220 14.88 16.57 -5.24
C ASN A 220 13.75 16.51 -4.18
N ASN A 221 13.25 17.66 -3.73
CA ASN A 221 12.18 17.72 -2.71
C ASN A 221 10.77 17.94 -3.31
N GLN A 222 10.60 17.81 -4.61
CA GLN A 222 9.33 18.07 -5.29
C GLN A 222 8.48 16.80 -5.31
N VAL A 223 7.54 16.71 -4.38
CA VAL A 223 6.63 15.57 -4.25
C VAL A 223 5.18 15.92 -4.60
N PHE A 224 4.82 17.22 -4.68
CA PHE A 224 3.44 17.68 -4.94
C PHE A 224 3.09 17.68 -6.43
N GLN A 225 3.63 16.72 -7.15
CA GLN A 225 3.49 16.52 -8.59
C GLN A 225 3.31 15.03 -8.88
N ARG A 226 3.22 14.67 -10.13
CA ARG A 226 3.09 13.31 -10.66
C ARG A 226 1.72 12.70 -10.34
N ASP A 227 1.66 11.46 -9.90
CA ASP A 227 0.44 10.71 -9.66
C ASP A 227 -0.27 11.15 -8.37
N SER A 228 -1.60 11.08 -8.37
CA SER A 228 -2.44 11.45 -7.21
C SER A 228 -2.60 10.31 -6.19
N HIS A 229 -2.13 9.11 -6.48
CA HIS A 229 -2.33 7.94 -5.66
C HIS A 229 -1.81 8.14 -4.22
N GLY A 230 -0.62 8.74 -4.04
CA GLY A 230 -0.10 9.03 -2.71
C GLY A 230 -0.92 10.08 -1.93
N THR A 231 -1.58 11.02 -2.63
CA THR A 231 -2.53 11.94 -2.00
C THR A 231 -3.73 11.19 -1.41
N HIS A 232 -4.27 10.24 -2.19
CA HIS A 232 -5.37 9.39 -1.76
C HIS A 232 -4.97 8.53 -0.55
N CYS A 233 -3.79 7.92 -0.59
CA CYS A 233 -3.24 7.12 0.49
C CYS A 233 -3.00 7.94 1.76
N LEU A 234 -2.34 9.11 1.64
CA LEU A 234 -2.09 10.00 2.78
C LEU A 234 -3.38 10.48 3.43
N ALA A 235 -4.43 10.75 2.63
CA ALA A 235 -5.72 11.17 3.16
C ALA A 235 -6.28 10.15 4.15
N THR A 236 -6.19 8.86 3.85
CA THR A 236 -6.73 7.81 4.73
C THR A 236 -6.04 7.72 6.08
N ILE A 237 -4.78 8.20 6.18
CA ILE A 237 -4.04 8.30 7.44
C ILE A 237 -4.28 9.64 8.12
N GLY A 238 -3.95 10.74 7.41
CA GLY A 238 -3.73 12.06 7.99
C GLY A 238 -4.76 13.12 7.61
N GLY A 239 -5.72 12.83 6.75
CA GLY A 239 -6.77 13.76 6.38
C GLY A 239 -7.56 14.20 7.61
N ASN A 240 -7.85 15.52 7.74
CA ASN A 240 -8.50 16.05 8.92
C ASN A 240 -9.39 17.25 8.56
N GLU A 241 -10.61 16.98 8.20
CA GLU A 241 -11.65 17.96 7.89
C GLU A 241 -12.96 17.53 8.58
N PRO A 242 -13.13 17.87 9.88
CA PRO A 242 -14.28 17.44 10.66
C PRO A 242 -15.62 17.75 9.98
N GLY A 243 -16.52 16.79 9.97
CA GLY A 243 -17.80 16.83 9.26
C GLY A 243 -17.73 16.33 7.82
N ARG A 244 -16.56 16.24 7.20
CA ARG A 244 -16.36 15.75 5.83
C ARG A 244 -15.47 14.51 5.75
N TYR A 245 -14.33 14.55 6.45
CA TYR A 245 -13.33 13.49 6.36
C TYR A 245 -12.37 13.51 7.55
N ILE A 246 -12.15 12.36 8.20
CA ILE A 246 -11.09 12.17 9.19
C ILE A 246 -10.39 10.84 8.93
N GLY A 247 -9.07 10.88 8.71
CA GLY A 247 -8.20 9.71 8.59
C GLY A 247 -7.95 9.02 9.93
N THR A 248 -7.22 7.92 9.91
CA THR A 248 -7.03 7.06 11.10
C THR A 248 -5.93 7.54 12.04
N ALA A 249 -5.04 8.46 11.62
CA ALA A 249 -4.06 9.12 12.48
C ALA A 249 -3.90 10.61 12.10
N PRO A 250 -4.97 11.44 12.27
CA PRO A 250 -5.02 12.80 11.76
C PRO A 250 -4.04 13.76 12.47
N LYS A 251 -3.38 13.34 13.54
CA LYS A 251 -2.39 14.12 14.31
C LYS A 251 -0.95 13.57 14.20
N ALA A 252 -0.71 12.55 13.39
CA ALA A 252 0.64 12.05 13.12
C ALA A 252 1.48 13.08 12.36
N THR A 253 2.80 12.95 12.46
CA THR A 253 3.78 13.71 11.67
C THR A 253 4.16 12.88 10.45
N PHE A 254 4.23 13.51 9.28
CA PHE A 254 4.42 12.83 8.02
C PHE A 254 5.77 13.14 7.37
N ARG A 255 6.31 12.14 6.66
CA ARG A 255 7.40 12.27 5.70
C ARG A 255 6.97 11.63 4.40
N LEU A 256 7.02 12.38 3.30
CA LEU A 256 6.51 11.93 2.00
C LEU A 256 7.68 11.62 1.08
N PHE A 257 7.67 10.41 0.51
CA PHE A 257 8.70 9.95 -0.41
C PHE A 257 8.07 9.51 -1.73
N VAL A 258 8.53 10.13 -2.83
CA VAL A 258 8.22 9.62 -4.17
C VAL A 258 9.28 8.57 -4.51
N THR A 259 8.85 7.32 -4.63
CA THR A 259 9.71 6.15 -4.94
C THR A 259 9.46 5.58 -6.32
N GLU A 260 8.26 5.87 -6.88
CA GLU A 260 7.79 5.28 -8.13
C GLU A 260 8.05 6.18 -9.34
N ASP A 261 8.49 5.57 -10.41
CA ASP A 261 8.58 6.18 -11.72
C ASP A 261 7.34 5.88 -12.55
N ILE A 262 6.41 6.84 -12.60
CA ILE A 262 5.14 6.68 -13.29
C ILE A 262 5.26 6.40 -14.81
N TYR A 263 6.47 6.50 -15.38
CA TYR A 263 6.71 6.30 -16.82
C TYR A 263 7.26 4.91 -17.15
N SER A 264 7.68 4.12 -16.15
CA SER A 264 8.26 2.79 -16.37
C SER A 264 8.17 1.96 -15.10
N GLU A 265 8.19 0.63 -15.25
CA GLU A 265 8.21 -0.34 -14.14
C GLU A 265 9.51 -1.13 -14.22
N HIS A 266 10.47 -0.81 -13.39
CA HIS A 266 11.78 -1.47 -13.37
C HIS A 266 12.29 -1.70 -11.94
N PRO A 267 13.20 -2.65 -11.69
CA PRO A 267 13.77 -2.89 -10.36
C PRO A 267 14.46 -1.68 -9.72
N VAL A 268 14.64 -0.57 -10.44
CA VAL A 268 15.11 0.69 -9.86
C VAL A 268 14.15 1.25 -8.81
N GLU A 269 12.85 0.99 -8.92
CA GLU A 269 11.84 1.43 -7.96
C GLU A 269 12.00 0.72 -6.62
N GLU A 270 12.34 -0.56 -6.64
CA GLU A 270 12.70 -1.28 -5.41
C GLU A 270 13.96 -0.70 -4.74
N ALA A 271 14.92 -0.23 -5.54
CA ALA A 271 16.11 0.45 -5.02
C ALA A 271 15.76 1.85 -4.48
N ASN A 272 14.82 2.58 -5.10
CA ASN A 272 14.29 3.83 -4.56
C ASN A 272 13.57 3.58 -3.22
N TRP A 273 12.78 2.49 -3.11
CA TRP A 273 12.16 2.04 -1.87
C TRP A 273 13.19 1.83 -0.76
N LEU A 274 14.29 1.12 -1.07
CA LEU A 274 15.41 0.91 -0.14
C LEU A 274 15.99 2.24 0.35
N ILE A 275 16.26 3.18 -0.57
CA ILE A 275 16.82 4.49 -0.22
C ILE A 275 15.84 5.29 0.65
N ALA A 276 14.54 5.30 0.31
CA ALA A 276 13.52 5.95 1.13
C ALA A 276 13.45 5.35 2.56
N ALA A 277 13.54 4.01 2.69
CA ALA A 277 13.54 3.34 3.97
C ALA A 277 14.77 3.68 4.83
N GLU A 278 15.95 3.81 4.23
CA GLU A 278 17.15 4.27 4.93
C GLU A 278 17.05 5.72 5.40
N TYR A 279 16.44 6.60 4.59
CA TYR A 279 16.14 7.99 5.02
C TYR A 279 15.14 8.00 6.18
N ALA A 280 14.07 7.20 6.09
CA ALA A 280 13.07 7.05 7.14
C ALA A 280 13.70 6.55 8.45
N ASP A 281 14.57 5.54 8.40
CA ASP A 281 15.31 5.05 9.56
C ASP A 281 16.19 6.13 10.19
N SER A 282 16.99 6.83 9.37
CA SER A 282 17.88 7.90 9.85
C SER A 282 17.11 9.02 10.52
N ALA A 283 15.92 9.35 10.00
CA ALA A 283 15.07 10.40 10.53
C ALA A 283 14.31 9.97 11.81
N GLY A 284 14.25 8.69 12.11
CA GLY A 284 13.55 8.13 13.29
C GLY A 284 12.05 7.92 13.07
N VAL A 285 11.63 7.57 11.86
CA VAL A 285 10.25 7.18 11.54
C VAL A 285 9.84 5.95 12.35
N ASP A 286 8.58 5.92 12.79
CA ASP A 286 8.00 4.79 13.51
C ASP A 286 7.28 3.81 12.56
N VAL A 287 6.49 4.33 11.62
CA VAL A 287 5.66 3.53 10.71
C VAL A 287 5.97 3.91 9.25
N ILE A 288 6.20 2.92 8.40
CA ILE A 288 6.21 3.07 6.94
C ILE A 288 4.87 2.58 6.41
N SER A 289 4.18 3.39 5.60
CA SER A 289 3.01 3.02 4.81
C SER A 289 3.43 2.95 3.34
N SER A 290 3.38 1.76 2.75
CA SER A 290 3.79 1.48 1.38
C SER A 290 2.64 0.83 0.61
N SER A 291 2.00 1.62 -0.24
CA SER A 291 0.89 1.17 -1.09
C SER A 291 1.38 0.72 -2.47
N LEU A 292 2.50 -0.01 -2.48
CA LEU A 292 3.28 -0.38 -3.65
C LEU A 292 3.41 -1.90 -3.77
N GLY A 293 3.61 -2.39 -5.00
CA GLY A 293 3.81 -3.82 -5.23
C GLY A 293 4.53 -4.12 -6.53
N TYR A 294 5.57 -4.98 -6.45
CA TYR A 294 6.42 -5.35 -7.57
C TYR A 294 6.31 -6.84 -7.87
N SER A 295 5.93 -7.18 -9.09
CA SER A 295 5.89 -8.56 -9.60
C SER A 295 6.26 -8.65 -11.07
N THR A 296 5.86 -7.66 -11.87
CA THR A 296 6.10 -7.58 -13.32
C THR A 296 6.81 -6.31 -13.67
N PHE A 297 7.70 -6.37 -14.67
CA PHE A 297 8.56 -5.27 -15.07
C PHE A 297 8.51 -5.04 -16.57
N ASP A 298 8.86 -3.83 -16.99
CA ASP A 298 9.04 -3.50 -18.39
C ASP A 298 10.31 -4.14 -18.96
N TYR A 299 10.28 -4.54 -20.23
CA TYR A 299 11.46 -5.01 -20.94
C TYR A 299 12.59 -3.97 -20.89
N PRO A 300 13.85 -4.34 -20.66
CA PRO A 300 14.39 -5.71 -20.62
C PRO A 300 14.53 -6.31 -19.19
N SER A 301 13.80 -5.81 -18.22
CA SER A 301 13.79 -6.42 -16.88
C SER A 301 13.03 -7.74 -16.90
N THR A 302 13.34 -8.62 -15.95
CA THR A 302 12.70 -9.93 -15.82
C THR A 302 11.69 -9.88 -14.69
N ASP A 303 10.49 -10.35 -14.96
CA ASP A 303 9.42 -10.49 -13.97
C ASP A 303 9.81 -11.46 -12.86
N TYR A 304 9.25 -11.26 -11.69
CA TYR A 304 9.32 -12.25 -10.62
C TYR A 304 8.43 -13.46 -10.92
N ALA A 305 8.91 -14.63 -10.54
CA ALA A 305 8.09 -15.82 -10.42
C ALA A 305 7.49 -15.92 -9.00
N TYR A 306 6.44 -16.72 -8.83
CA TYR A 306 5.88 -16.94 -7.47
C TYR A 306 6.94 -17.43 -6.48
N ALA A 307 7.89 -18.28 -6.92
CA ALA A 307 9.00 -18.75 -6.10
C ALA A 307 9.88 -17.62 -5.50
N ASP A 308 9.85 -16.43 -6.10
CA ASP A 308 10.58 -15.26 -5.61
C ASP A 308 9.89 -14.54 -4.45
N MET A 309 8.57 -14.80 -4.26
CA MET A 309 7.80 -14.26 -3.13
C MET A 309 8.05 -15.05 -1.84
N ASN A 310 9.32 -15.17 -1.46
CA ASN A 310 9.83 -16.02 -0.39
C ASN A 310 10.45 -15.24 0.80
N GLY A 311 10.26 -13.93 0.85
CA GLY A 311 10.80 -13.07 1.90
C GLY A 311 12.28 -12.70 1.77
N ARG A 312 12.97 -13.11 0.67
CA ARG A 312 14.45 -13.00 0.55
C ARG A 312 14.94 -12.53 -0.81
N THR A 313 14.17 -12.73 -1.89
CA THR A 313 14.64 -12.52 -3.26
C THR A 313 14.54 -11.06 -3.67
N ALA A 314 13.37 -10.47 -3.63
CA ALA A 314 13.15 -9.10 -4.09
C ALA A 314 13.94 -8.08 -3.29
N LEU A 315 14.42 -7.03 -3.96
CA LEU A 315 15.24 -5.99 -3.35
C LEU A 315 14.44 -5.21 -2.30
N SER A 316 13.22 -4.84 -2.61
CA SER A 316 12.28 -4.15 -1.71
C SER A 316 11.92 -5.01 -0.49
N THR A 317 11.69 -6.32 -0.68
CA THR A 317 11.43 -7.29 0.39
C THR A 317 12.57 -7.35 1.40
N ARG A 318 13.81 -7.42 0.90
CA ARG A 318 15.00 -7.42 1.74
C ARG A 318 15.16 -6.10 2.50
N ALA A 319 14.85 -4.97 1.85
CA ALA A 319 14.86 -3.65 2.46
C ALA A 319 13.79 -3.52 3.56
N ALA A 320 12.56 -4.00 3.31
CA ALA A 320 11.46 -4.01 4.27
C ALA A 320 11.79 -4.85 5.51
N THR A 321 12.43 -6.01 5.31
CA THR A 321 12.92 -6.85 6.42
C THR A 321 13.97 -6.11 7.27
N VAL A 322 14.89 -5.35 6.66
CA VAL A 322 15.84 -4.54 7.43
C VAL A 322 15.12 -3.40 8.16
N ALA A 323 14.18 -2.72 7.50
CA ALA A 323 13.37 -1.65 8.10
C ALA A 323 12.64 -2.14 9.37
N ALA A 324 12.04 -3.33 9.32
CA ALA A 324 11.43 -3.96 10.49
C ALA A 324 12.46 -4.28 11.60
N ARG A 325 13.62 -4.80 11.24
CA ARG A 325 14.70 -5.14 12.19
C ARG A 325 15.32 -3.94 12.89
N VAL A 326 15.26 -2.75 12.29
CA VAL A 326 15.72 -1.51 12.93
C VAL A 326 14.63 -0.82 13.74
N GLY A 327 13.47 -1.48 13.91
CA GLY A 327 12.42 -1.10 14.84
C GLY A 327 11.32 -0.21 14.26
N MET A 328 11.13 -0.20 12.94
CA MET A 328 9.97 0.40 12.29
C MET A 328 8.87 -0.64 12.08
N VAL A 329 7.61 -0.25 12.16
CA VAL A 329 6.50 -1.06 11.63
C VAL A 329 6.32 -0.72 10.16
N VAL A 330 6.58 -1.69 9.29
CA VAL A 330 6.31 -1.56 7.86
C VAL A 330 4.93 -2.12 7.59
N VAL A 331 4.06 -1.30 7.01
CA VAL A 331 2.71 -1.67 6.57
C VAL A 331 2.71 -1.61 5.05
N SER A 332 2.48 -2.74 4.39
CA SER A 332 2.54 -2.89 2.93
C SER A 332 1.23 -3.44 2.37
N ALA A 333 0.77 -2.89 1.26
CA ALA A 333 -0.37 -3.43 0.51
C ALA A 333 -0.06 -4.85 0.00
N ALA A 334 -1.05 -5.73 0.02
CA ALA A 334 -0.88 -7.12 -0.45
C ALA A 334 -0.71 -7.22 -1.98
N GLY A 335 -1.21 -6.24 -2.73
CA GLY A 335 -1.35 -6.24 -4.18
C GLY A 335 -2.81 -6.41 -4.62
N ASN A 336 -3.10 -6.13 -5.89
CA ASN A 336 -4.45 -6.14 -6.47
C ASN A 336 -4.63 -7.24 -7.54
N GLU A 337 -3.85 -8.31 -7.43
CA GLU A 337 -3.74 -9.36 -8.44
C GLU A 337 -4.69 -10.56 -8.19
N GLY A 338 -5.53 -10.50 -7.13
CA GLY A 338 -6.37 -11.63 -6.69
C GLY A 338 -7.27 -12.24 -7.77
N ASN A 339 -7.76 -11.43 -8.71
CA ASN A 339 -8.55 -11.86 -9.88
C ASN A 339 -7.70 -12.10 -11.12
N GLY A 340 -6.40 -11.75 -11.09
CA GLY A 340 -5.46 -11.90 -12.18
C GLY A 340 -4.81 -13.29 -12.24
N THR A 341 -3.98 -13.51 -13.25
CA THR A 341 -3.19 -14.74 -13.39
C THR A 341 -2.13 -14.89 -12.32
N TRP A 342 -1.58 -13.78 -11.81
CA TRP A 342 -0.62 -13.77 -10.70
C TRP A 342 -1.26 -14.20 -9.39
N ARG A 343 -2.37 -13.62 -9.00
CA ARG A 343 -3.23 -13.85 -7.81
C ARG A 343 -2.54 -13.72 -6.43
N TYR A 344 -1.25 -13.85 -6.33
CA TYR A 344 -0.48 -13.86 -5.09
C TYR A 344 -0.08 -12.44 -4.65
N ILE A 345 0.41 -12.34 -3.42
CA ILE A 345 1.04 -11.11 -2.92
C ILE A 345 2.21 -10.69 -3.81
N THR A 346 2.54 -9.41 -3.78
CA THR A 346 3.65 -8.81 -4.53
C THR A 346 4.74 -8.31 -3.57
N ALA A 347 6.00 -8.22 -3.99
CA ALA A 347 7.05 -7.62 -3.17
C ALA A 347 6.76 -6.12 -2.92
N PRO A 348 7.00 -5.56 -1.71
CA PRO A 348 7.65 -6.16 -0.54
C PRO A 348 6.71 -6.88 0.43
N ALA A 349 5.44 -7.13 0.08
CA ALA A 349 4.43 -7.71 0.97
C ALA A 349 4.79 -9.12 1.46
N ASP A 350 5.64 -9.85 0.73
CA ASP A 350 6.18 -11.15 1.12
C ASP A 350 7.25 -11.08 2.22
N ALA A 351 7.72 -9.88 2.60
CA ALA A 351 8.75 -9.71 3.63
C ALA A 351 8.30 -10.28 4.98
N ASP A 352 9.27 -10.83 5.72
CA ASP A 352 9.07 -11.26 7.10
C ASP A 352 9.00 -10.06 8.05
N SER A 353 8.32 -10.24 9.18
CA SER A 353 8.26 -9.25 10.28
C SER A 353 7.64 -7.90 9.93
N ILE A 354 6.82 -7.83 8.86
CA ILE A 354 6.04 -6.66 8.46
C ILE A 354 4.54 -6.96 8.49
N LEU A 355 3.70 -5.92 8.42
CA LEU A 355 2.25 -6.03 8.23
C LEU A 355 1.89 -5.94 6.76
N THR A 356 1.46 -7.03 6.17
CA THR A 356 0.85 -7.08 4.83
C THR A 356 -0.65 -6.99 4.95
N VAL A 357 -1.28 -6.12 4.16
CA VAL A 357 -2.69 -5.75 4.32
C VAL A 357 -3.51 -6.13 3.08
N GLY A 358 -4.46 -7.02 3.26
CA GLY A 358 -5.48 -7.35 2.29
C GLY A 358 -6.66 -6.38 2.32
N ALA A 359 -7.51 -6.43 1.28
CA ALA A 359 -8.67 -5.56 1.14
C ALA A 359 -9.99 -6.29 1.41
N THR A 360 -10.89 -5.62 2.16
CA THR A 360 -12.28 -6.04 2.33
C THR A 360 -13.22 -4.88 1.97
N ASP A 361 -14.50 -5.17 1.81
CA ASP A 361 -15.56 -4.15 1.81
C ASP A 361 -15.96 -3.74 3.24
N SER A 362 -16.93 -2.82 3.36
CA SER A 362 -17.44 -2.35 4.65
C SER A 362 -18.17 -3.41 5.48
N LEU A 363 -18.52 -4.53 4.89
CA LEU A 363 -19.17 -5.68 5.52
C LEU A 363 -18.19 -6.79 5.86
N ALA A 364 -16.88 -6.55 5.67
CA ALA A 364 -15.79 -7.49 5.90
C ALA A 364 -15.72 -8.67 4.89
N PHE A 365 -16.37 -8.58 3.72
CA PHE A 365 -16.14 -9.52 2.64
C PHE A 365 -14.83 -9.22 1.93
N VAL A 366 -14.08 -10.29 1.61
CA VAL A 366 -12.80 -10.17 0.91
C VAL A 366 -13.03 -9.61 -0.48
N ALA A 367 -12.25 -8.59 -0.85
CA ALA A 367 -12.27 -8.05 -2.21
C ALA A 367 -11.68 -9.07 -3.19
N GLY A 368 -12.38 -9.32 -4.30
CA GLY A 368 -11.91 -10.29 -5.29
C GLY A 368 -10.53 -9.95 -5.86
N PHE A 369 -10.20 -8.67 -5.99
CA PHE A 369 -8.90 -8.21 -6.46
C PHE A 369 -7.78 -8.36 -5.42
N SER A 370 -8.07 -8.49 -4.12
CA SER A 370 -7.05 -8.56 -3.08
C SER A 370 -6.13 -9.76 -3.30
N SER A 371 -4.84 -9.49 -3.45
CA SER A 371 -3.81 -10.54 -3.56
C SER A 371 -3.77 -11.41 -2.31
N ARG A 372 -3.43 -12.69 -2.50
CA ARG A 372 -3.54 -13.75 -1.49
C ARG A 372 -2.19 -14.40 -1.25
N GLY A 373 -2.07 -15.06 -0.11
CA GLY A 373 -0.99 -16.00 0.18
C GLY A 373 -1.26 -17.42 -0.33
N PRO A 374 -0.50 -18.38 0.19
CA PRO A 374 0.65 -18.15 1.08
C PRO A 374 1.83 -17.49 0.34
N THR A 375 2.90 -17.14 1.07
CA THR A 375 4.20 -16.89 0.42
C THR A 375 4.76 -18.19 -0.15
N ALA A 376 5.74 -18.09 -1.04
CA ALA A 376 6.36 -19.29 -1.64
C ALA A 376 7.09 -20.19 -0.60
N ASP A 377 7.47 -19.63 0.55
CA ASP A 377 8.03 -20.37 1.69
C ASP A 377 6.97 -20.75 2.75
N GLY A 378 5.66 -20.63 2.41
CA GLY A 378 4.55 -21.18 3.17
C GLY A 378 4.04 -20.31 4.34
N ARG A 379 4.45 -19.05 4.45
CA ARG A 379 3.94 -18.14 5.49
C ARG A 379 2.56 -17.60 5.13
N ILE A 380 1.69 -17.46 6.13
CA ILE A 380 0.38 -16.80 5.98
C ILE A 380 0.57 -15.33 5.64
N LYS A 381 0.05 -14.93 4.48
CA LYS A 381 -0.08 -13.55 4.00
C LYS A 381 -1.42 -13.41 3.25
N PRO A 382 -2.05 -12.20 3.25
CA PRO A 382 -1.68 -11.05 4.05
C PRO A 382 -1.72 -11.37 5.55
N ASN A 383 -1.16 -10.47 6.39
CA ASN A 383 -1.24 -10.66 7.85
C ASN A 383 -2.60 -10.21 8.41
N LEU A 384 -3.11 -9.10 7.91
CA LEU A 384 -4.35 -8.47 8.34
C LEU A 384 -5.10 -7.94 7.11
N ALA A 385 -6.33 -7.50 7.31
CA ALA A 385 -7.12 -6.83 6.28
C ALA A 385 -7.78 -5.58 6.84
N ALA A 386 -8.10 -4.65 5.95
CA ALA A 386 -8.86 -3.45 6.24
C ALA A 386 -9.78 -3.10 5.06
N MET A 387 -10.62 -2.06 5.21
CA MET A 387 -11.48 -1.61 4.13
C MET A 387 -10.65 -1.10 2.96
N GLY A 388 -10.77 -1.78 1.82
CA GLY A 388 -10.13 -1.43 0.55
C GLY A 388 -11.11 -1.38 -0.62
N VAL A 389 -12.41 -1.62 -0.37
CA VAL A 389 -13.48 -1.48 -1.36
C VAL A 389 -14.33 -0.28 -0.99
N GLN A 390 -14.54 0.62 -1.95
CA GLN A 390 -15.30 1.87 -1.73
C GLN A 390 -14.77 2.69 -0.54
N THR A 391 -13.45 2.63 -0.32
CA THR A 391 -12.77 3.40 0.71
C THR A 391 -12.85 4.89 0.39
N ALA A 392 -13.27 5.70 1.35
CA ALA A 392 -13.29 7.14 1.17
C ALA A 392 -11.85 7.68 1.09
N ILE A 393 -11.58 8.47 0.07
CA ILE A 393 -10.29 9.10 -0.23
C ILE A 393 -10.50 10.57 -0.56
N VAL A 394 -9.41 11.36 -0.57
CA VAL A 394 -9.45 12.78 -0.93
C VAL A 394 -8.61 13.00 -2.18
N SER A 395 -9.21 13.59 -3.20
CA SER A 395 -8.52 13.95 -4.45
C SER A 395 -7.58 15.16 -4.26
N PRO A 396 -6.68 15.43 -5.20
CA PRO A 396 -5.82 16.63 -5.18
C PRO A 396 -6.58 17.95 -5.09
N THR A 397 -7.84 17.98 -5.56
CA THR A 397 -8.71 19.16 -5.48
C THR A 397 -9.48 19.29 -4.17
N GLY A 398 -9.27 18.36 -3.19
CA GLY A 398 -9.98 18.33 -1.92
C GLY A 398 -11.36 17.67 -1.98
N THR A 399 -11.74 17.08 -3.11
CA THR A 399 -13.01 16.36 -3.22
C THR A 399 -12.92 15.01 -2.53
N VAL A 400 -13.88 14.70 -1.64
CA VAL A 400 -13.99 13.37 -1.04
C VAL A 400 -14.70 12.44 -2.02
N THR A 401 -14.01 11.41 -2.45
CA THR A 401 -14.48 10.38 -3.40
C THR A 401 -14.25 8.99 -2.81
N ARG A 402 -14.42 7.93 -3.60
CA ARG A 402 -14.22 6.55 -3.17
C ARG A 402 -13.30 5.82 -4.14
N GLY A 403 -12.48 4.91 -3.60
CA GLY A 403 -11.55 4.10 -4.38
C GLY A 403 -11.55 2.64 -3.94
N ASN A 404 -11.03 1.79 -4.83
CA ASN A 404 -10.84 0.36 -4.59
C ASN A 404 -9.35 0.03 -4.69
N GLY A 405 -8.83 -0.79 -3.76
CA GLY A 405 -7.44 -1.23 -3.77
C GLY A 405 -6.94 -1.61 -2.38
N THR A 406 -6.04 -2.58 -2.32
CA THR A 406 -5.24 -2.84 -1.11
C THR A 406 -4.38 -1.64 -0.75
N SER A 407 -4.10 -0.77 -1.74
CA SER A 407 -3.44 0.51 -1.59
C SER A 407 -4.16 1.47 -0.63
N TYR A 408 -5.48 1.34 -0.45
CA TYR A 408 -6.25 2.14 0.51
C TYR A 408 -6.44 1.43 1.84
N ALA A 409 -6.54 0.10 1.84
CA ALA A 409 -6.59 -0.71 3.07
C ALA A 409 -5.30 -0.57 3.88
N CYS A 410 -4.15 -0.56 3.22
CA CYS A 410 -2.83 -0.43 3.81
C CYS A 410 -2.68 0.85 4.66
N PRO A 411 -2.87 2.06 4.14
CA PRO A 411 -2.71 3.28 4.91
C PRO A 411 -3.81 3.45 5.98
N VAL A 412 -5.06 2.99 5.75
CA VAL A 412 -6.09 2.96 6.81
C VAL A 412 -5.59 2.18 8.03
N LEU A 413 -4.94 1.02 7.80
CA LEU A 413 -4.32 0.25 8.89
C LEU A 413 -3.07 0.93 9.44
N ALA A 414 -2.22 1.56 8.61
CA ALA A 414 -1.00 2.23 9.06
C ALA A 414 -1.30 3.36 10.06
N GLY A 415 -2.37 4.12 9.86
CA GLY A 415 -2.82 5.11 10.83
C GLY A 415 -3.32 4.49 12.14
N MET A 416 -4.06 3.38 12.09
CA MET A 416 -4.41 2.63 13.30
C MET A 416 -3.17 2.12 14.04
N VAL A 417 -2.15 1.62 13.32
CA VAL A 417 -0.85 1.24 13.91
C VAL A 417 -0.23 2.40 14.67
N ALA A 418 -0.21 3.60 14.07
CA ALA A 418 0.35 4.79 14.70
C ALA A 418 -0.40 5.16 15.98
N GLY A 419 -1.73 5.19 15.98
CA GLY A 419 -2.52 5.49 17.17
C GLY A 419 -2.43 4.39 18.25
N PHE A 420 -2.40 3.12 17.86
CA PHE A 420 -2.21 2.01 18.80
C PHE A 420 -0.82 2.05 19.45
N TRP A 421 0.23 2.37 18.68
CA TRP A 421 1.59 2.49 19.23
C TRP A 421 1.74 3.74 20.10
N GLN A 422 1.09 4.85 19.73
CA GLN A 422 0.97 6.04 20.62
C GLN A 422 0.38 5.66 21.97
N ALA A 423 -0.68 4.86 21.99
CA ALA A 423 -1.33 4.39 23.22
C ALA A 423 -0.46 3.43 24.04
N ASN A 424 0.55 2.80 23.43
CA ASN A 424 1.41 1.79 24.03
C ASN A 424 2.89 2.05 23.68
N PRO A 425 3.48 3.17 24.14
CA PRO A 425 4.79 3.65 23.68
C PRO A 425 5.97 2.76 24.09
N THR A 426 5.78 1.86 25.04
CA THR A 426 6.81 0.92 25.52
C THR A 426 6.92 -0.35 24.67
N LEU A 427 5.93 -0.63 23.81
CA LEU A 427 5.96 -1.80 22.95
C LEU A 427 7.03 -1.67 21.87
N THR A 428 7.64 -2.80 21.52
CA THR A 428 8.46 -2.91 20.30
C THR A 428 7.58 -3.00 19.07
N ALA A 429 8.15 -2.72 17.88
CA ALA A 429 7.44 -2.86 16.60
C ALA A 429 6.83 -4.26 16.42
N GLN A 430 7.55 -5.33 16.80
CA GLN A 430 7.06 -6.70 16.69
C GLN A 430 5.95 -7.02 17.70
N GLN A 431 5.99 -6.44 18.90
CA GLN A 431 4.89 -6.54 19.85
C GLN A 431 3.62 -5.83 19.36
N VAL A 432 3.76 -4.65 18.74
CA VAL A 432 2.65 -3.94 18.09
C VAL A 432 2.00 -4.84 17.04
N ILE A 433 2.80 -5.40 16.12
CA ILE A 433 2.32 -6.35 15.09
C ILE A 433 1.58 -7.54 15.75
N GLY A 434 2.18 -8.16 16.76
CA GLY A 434 1.61 -9.31 17.45
C GLY A 434 0.28 -9.02 18.16
N PHE A 435 0.13 -7.83 18.79
CA PHE A 435 -1.13 -7.44 19.42
C PHE A 435 -2.22 -7.18 18.37
N LEU A 436 -1.88 -6.54 17.24
CA LEU A 436 -2.82 -6.31 16.17
C LEU A 436 -3.30 -7.61 15.52
N GLN A 437 -2.42 -8.57 15.26
CA GLN A 437 -2.79 -9.90 14.77
C GLN A 437 -3.70 -10.64 15.74
N ARG A 438 -3.39 -10.64 17.04
CA ARG A 438 -4.24 -11.25 18.08
C ARG A 438 -5.59 -10.55 18.24
N SER A 439 -5.71 -9.28 17.86
CA SER A 439 -6.97 -8.56 17.88
C SER A 439 -7.83 -8.81 16.63
N GLY A 440 -7.29 -9.50 15.64
CA GLY A 440 -7.94 -9.75 14.37
C GLY A 440 -9.22 -10.59 14.49
N SER A 441 -10.14 -10.39 13.56
CA SER A 441 -11.42 -11.12 13.52
C SER A 441 -11.27 -12.63 13.28
N ARG A 442 -10.07 -13.07 12.84
CA ARG A 442 -9.68 -14.47 12.61
C ARG A 442 -8.42 -14.87 13.38
N ALA A 443 -8.16 -14.23 14.51
CA ALA A 443 -6.92 -14.43 15.28
C ALA A 443 -6.60 -15.91 15.60
N ILE A 444 -7.63 -16.76 15.77
CA ILE A 444 -7.49 -18.19 16.10
C ILE A 444 -7.41 -19.06 14.85
N THR A 445 -8.03 -18.65 13.73
CA THR A 445 -8.10 -19.41 12.49
C THR A 445 -7.72 -18.54 11.30
N PRO A 446 -6.44 -18.11 11.21
CA PRO A 446 -5.99 -17.28 10.09
C PRO A 446 -6.02 -18.07 8.77
N ASN A 447 -6.11 -17.34 7.65
CA ASN A 447 -6.10 -17.90 6.30
C ASN A 447 -5.26 -17.05 5.34
N ASP A 448 -5.11 -17.51 4.10
CA ASP A 448 -4.30 -16.82 3.09
C ASP A 448 -5.05 -15.69 2.33
N GLU A 449 -6.30 -15.37 2.69
CA GLU A 449 -7.07 -14.31 2.06
C GLU A 449 -7.04 -13.00 2.85
N ILE A 450 -7.19 -13.07 4.18
CA ILE A 450 -7.21 -11.92 5.09
C ILE A 450 -6.32 -12.12 6.33
N GLY A 451 -5.51 -13.16 6.35
CA GLY A 451 -4.63 -13.47 7.46
C GLY A 451 -5.38 -13.68 8.77
N TYR A 452 -4.94 -12.98 9.81
CA TYR A 452 -5.60 -12.95 11.12
C TYR A 452 -6.89 -12.11 11.13
N GLY A 453 -7.32 -11.64 9.95
CA GLY A 453 -8.55 -10.89 9.77
C GLY A 453 -8.41 -9.39 10.03
N ILE A 454 -9.52 -8.75 10.34
CA ILE A 454 -9.61 -7.32 10.57
C ILE A 454 -9.29 -7.02 12.04
N PRO A 455 -8.22 -6.25 12.34
CA PRO A 455 -7.87 -5.90 13.70
C PRO A 455 -8.84 -4.86 14.26
N HIS A 456 -8.87 -4.70 15.57
CA HIS A 456 -9.69 -3.69 16.22
C HIS A 456 -8.95 -3.04 17.38
N PHE A 457 -8.87 -1.71 17.40
CA PHE A 457 -8.10 -0.95 18.37
C PHE A 457 -8.40 -1.34 19.82
N ALA A 458 -9.68 -1.32 20.24
CA ALA A 458 -10.02 -1.61 21.63
C ALA A 458 -9.64 -3.04 22.03
N ARG A 459 -9.79 -4.03 21.13
CA ARG A 459 -9.33 -5.40 21.39
C ARG A 459 -7.82 -5.47 21.56
N ALA A 460 -7.07 -4.83 20.64
CA ALA A 460 -5.61 -4.79 20.71
C ALA A 460 -5.12 -4.09 21.99
N TYR A 461 -5.75 -2.95 22.33
CA TYR A 461 -5.42 -2.19 23.53
C TYR A 461 -5.65 -3.00 24.80
N ASN A 462 -6.80 -3.66 24.91
CA ASN A 462 -7.14 -4.48 26.10
C ASN A 462 -6.21 -5.70 26.24
N LEU A 463 -5.78 -6.29 25.11
CA LEU A 463 -4.77 -7.35 25.12
C LEU A 463 -3.39 -6.86 25.59
N ALA A 464 -3.05 -5.62 25.27
CA ALA A 464 -1.79 -5.00 25.68
C ALA A 464 -1.84 -4.47 27.12
N ASN A 465 -3.04 -4.11 27.63
CA ASN A 465 -3.27 -3.46 28.91
C ASN A 465 -4.32 -4.20 29.76
N PRO A 466 -4.09 -5.47 30.18
CA PRO A 466 -5.11 -6.26 30.88
C PRO A 466 -5.51 -5.67 32.24
N GLY A 467 -4.61 -4.89 32.87
CA GLY A 467 -4.87 -4.21 34.15
C GLY A 467 -5.63 -2.87 34.04
N ALA A 468 -5.75 -2.31 32.85
CA ALA A 468 -6.44 -1.04 32.57
C ALA A 468 -7.13 -1.08 31.21
N PRO A 469 -8.09 -1.99 31.01
CA PRO A 469 -8.77 -2.09 29.73
C PRO A 469 -9.57 -0.82 29.46
N LEU A 470 -9.57 -0.38 28.20
CA LEU A 470 -10.58 0.56 27.74
C LEU A 470 -11.92 -0.13 27.89
N SER A 471 -12.89 0.56 28.50
CA SER A 471 -14.27 0.09 28.47
C SER A 471 -14.60 -0.23 27.01
N ALA A 472 -14.96 -1.46 26.74
CA ALA A 472 -15.54 -1.76 25.44
C ALA A 472 -16.72 -0.81 25.31
N ALA A 473 -16.66 0.14 24.37
CA ALA A 473 -17.91 0.73 23.93
C ALA A 473 -18.78 -0.48 23.58
N PRO A 474 -20.01 -0.55 24.10
CA PRO A 474 -20.90 -1.64 23.76
C PRO A 474 -20.83 -1.74 22.24
N PRO A 475 -20.66 -2.96 21.66
CA PRO A 475 -20.65 -3.08 20.21
C PRO A 475 -21.84 -2.26 19.73
N GLU A 476 -21.57 -1.26 18.89
CA GLU A 476 -22.68 -0.51 18.26
C GLU A 476 -23.62 -1.61 17.76
N PRO A 477 -24.85 -1.67 18.23
CA PRO A 477 -25.73 -2.73 17.82
C PRO A 477 -25.68 -2.72 16.30
N ARG A 478 -25.33 -3.85 15.68
CA ARG A 478 -25.40 -3.99 14.22
C ARG A 478 -26.85 -3.73 13.86
N HIS A 479 -27.16 -2.48 13.56
CA HIS A 479 -28.52 -2.01 13.33
C HIS A 479 -29.08 -2.49 11.99
N GLU A 480 -28.28 -3.24 11.21
CA GLU A 480 -28.68 -3.67 9.90
C GLU A 480 -28.95 -5.17 9.86
N LEU A 481 -30.13 -5.50 9.37
CA LEU A 481 -30.45 -6.83 8.91
C LEU A 481 -29.74 -7.05 7.57
N LEU A 482 -29.05 -8.15 7.42
CA LEU A 482 -28.36 -8.50 6.18
C LEU A 482 -28.82 -9.88 5.69
N ILE A 483 -28.94 -10.02 4.39
CA ILE A 483 -29.13 -11.33 3.74
C ILE A 483 -27.86 -11.69 2.98
N TYR A 484 -27.37 -12.90 3.21
CA TYR A 484 -26.20 -13.41 2.52
C TYR A 484 -26.37 -14.91 2.15
N PRO A 485 -25.68 -15.38 1.09
CA PRO A 485 -24.90 -14.58 0.13
C PRO A 485 -25.80 -13.61 -0.67
N ASN A 486 -25.27 -12.45 -1.05
CA ASN A 486 -25.94 -11.48 -1.91
C ASN A 486 -24.93 -10.85 -2.88
N PRO A 487 -24.98 -11.17 -4.18
CA PRO A 487 -25.96 -12.06 -4.86
C PRO A 487 -25.88 -13.53 -4.45
N SER A 488 -27.05 -14.21 -4.44
CA SER A 488 -27.14 -15.65 -4.19
C SER A 488 -27.20 -16.46 -5.49
N LYS A 489 -26.39 -17.49 -5.60
CA LYS A 489 -26.47 -18.50 -6.68
C LYS A 489 -27.32 -19.70 -6.29
N ASP A 490 -27.31 -20.03 -5.00
CA ASP A 490 -27.98 -21.17 -4.43
C ASP A 490 -29.26 -20.77 -3.68
N ASP A 491 -30.11 -21.71 -3.30
CA ASP A 491 -31.33 -21.46 -2.53
C ASP A 491 -31.08 -21.38 -1.02
N GLU A 492 -29.80 -21.38 -0.63
CA GLU A 492 -29.39 -21.14 0.75
C GLU A 492 -29.18 -19.64 1.00
N LEU A 493 -30.04 -19.09 1.85
CA LEU A 493 -29.96 -17.72 2.30
C LEU A 493 -29.90 -17.66 3.81
N TYR A 494 -29.12 -16.73 4.32
CA TYR A 494 -29.04 -16.46 5.75
C TYR A 494 -29.41 -15.00 6.02
N LEU A 495 -30.23 -14.81 7.05
CA LEU A 495 -30.56 -13.50 7.59
C LEU A 495 -29.72 -13.25 8.82
N GLN A 496 -28.79 -12.29 8.77
CA GLN A 496 -28.10 -11.80 9.95
C GLN A 496 -29.05 -10.90 10.73
N LEU A 497 -29.19 -11.20 12.03
CA LEU A 497 -30.12 -10.48 12.91
C LEU A 497 -29.43 -9.28 13.57
N ALA A 498 -30.08 -8.12 13.51
CA ALA A 498 -29.75 -6.99 14.35
C ALA A 498 -30.08 -7.29 15.82
N VAL A 499 -29.40 -6.65 16.76
CA VAL A 499 -29.57 -6.89 18.20
C VAL A 499 -31.02 -6.77 18.67
N GLY A 500 -31.77 -5.80 18.14
CA GLY A 500 -33.21 -5.60 18.46
C GLY A 500 -34.14 -6.69 17.91
N PHE A 501 -33.65 -7.58 17.05
CA PHE A 501 -34.41 -8.68 16.45
C PHE A 501 -34.00 -10.06 17.02
N GLN A 502 -33.00 -10.11 17.87
CA GLN A 502 -32.63 -11.33 18.60
C GLN A 502 -33.58 -11.52 19.78
N SER A 503 -33.75 -12.78 20.19
CA SER A 503 -34.56 -13.16 21.36
C SER A 503 -36.07 -12.76 21.27
N THR A 504 -36.55 -12.40 20.09
CA THR A 504 -37.97 -12.13 19.83
C THR A 504 -38.48 -12.97 18.66
N PRO A 505 -39.78 -13.35 18.61
CA PRO A 505 -40.33 -13.98 17.43
C PRO A 505 -40.25 -13.04 16.23
N LEU A 506 -39.86 -13.55 15.07
CA LEU A 506 -39.76 -12.75 13.85
C LEU A 506 -40.69 -13.28 12.77
N GLN A 507 -41.28 -12.36 12.05
CA GLN A 507 -41.97 -12.62 10.80
C GLN A 507 -41.10 -12.12 9.65
N VAL A 508 -40.68 -13.03 8.77
CA VAL A 508 -39.86 -12.74 7.60
C VAL A 508 -40.69 -12.92 6.35
N ARG A 509 -40.81 -11.89 5.52
CA ARG A 509 -41.57 -11.90 4.26
C ARG A 509 -40.65 -11.51 3.11
N ILE A 510 -40.70 -12.24 2.01
CA ILE A 510 -39.92 -11.96 0.80
C ILE A 510 -40.86 -11.63 -0.34
N PHE A 511 -40.58 -10.51 -1.00
CA PHE A 511 -41.38 -9.99 -2.12
C PHE A 511 -40.51 -9.96 -3.39
N ASP A 512 -41.12 -10.21 -4.53
CA ASP A 512 -40.47 -10.03 -5.84
C ASP A 512 -40.39 -8.52 -6.22
N ALA A 513 -39.78 -8.23 -7.39
CA ALA A 513 -39.62 -6.86 -7.87
C ALA A 513 -40.97 -6.14 -8.16
N ARG A 514 -42.07 -6.87 -8.30
CA ARG A 514 -43.42 -6.34 -8.52
C ARG A 514 -44.19 -6.13 -7.20
N GLY A 515 -43.58 -6.50 -6.07
CA GLY A 515 -44.19 -6.42 -4.75
C GLY A 515 -45.08 -7.62 -4.39
N ALA A 516 -45.05 -8.70 -5.18
CA ALA A 516 -45.78 -9.92 -4.84
C ALA A 516 -45.05 -10.69 -3.75
N LEU A 517 -45.78 -11.17 -2.73
CA LEU A 517 -45.23 -12.03 -1.67
C LEU A 517 -44.90 -13.40 -2.26
N VAL A 518 -43.60 -13.79 -2.19
CA VAL A 518 -43.10 -15.06 -2.74
C VAL A 518 -42.69 -16.06 -1.65
N ALA A 519 -42.41 -15.59 -0.45
CA ALA A 519 -42.12 -16.46 0.69
C ALA A 519 -42.44 -15.78 2.02
N GLU A 520 -42.86 -16.58 3.01
CA GLU A 520 -43.05 -16.14 4.40
C GLU A 520 -42.51 -17.20 5.35
N GLN A 521 -41.79 -16.77 6.38
CA GLN A 521 -41.23 -17.63 7.40
C GLN A 521 -41.41 -17.01 8.79
N GLN A 522 -41.86 -17.81 9.75
CA GLN A 522 -41.81 -17.47 11.17
C GLN A 522 -40.48 -17.99 11.75
N VAL A 523 -39.80 -17.14 12.52
CA VAL A 523 -38.55 -17.49 13.20
C VAL A 523 -38.79 -17.41 14.71
N ALA A 524 -38.53 -18.51 15.40
CA ALA A 524 -38.61 -18.53 16.86
C ALA A 524 -37.53 -17.65 17.50
N PRO A 525 -37.73 -17.15 18.72
CA PRO A 525 -36.69 -16.42 19.44
C PRO A 525 -35.36 -17.16 19.42
N THR A 526 -34.29 -16.45 19.07
CA THR A 526 -32.95 -17.05 18.99
C THR A 526 -31.87 -16.06 19.44
N SER A 527 -30.84 -16.57 20.11
CA SER A 527 -29.61 -15.82 20.38
C SER A 527 -28.57 -15.96 19.27
N ALA A 528 -28.86 -16.76 18.23
CA ALA A 528 -27.97 -16.94 17.09
C ALA A 528 -27.85 -15.59 16.31
N PRO A 529 -26.63 -15.23 15.86
CA PRO A 529 -26.41 -13.99 15.13
C PRO A 529 -27.01 -14.02 13.72
N ALA A 530 -27.32 -15.21 13.19
CA ALA A 530 -27.94 -15.39 11.88
C ALA A 530 -28.91 -16.57 11.86
N VAL A 531 -29.91 -16.49 10.99
CA VAL A 531 -30.96 -17.50 10.81
C VAL A 531 -31.00 -17.93 9.36
N ARG A 532 -31.10 -19.23 9.11
CA ARG A 532 -31.30 -19.76 7.77
C ARG A 532 -32.72 -19.45 7.28
N LEU A 533 -32.82 -18.81 6.12
CA LEU A 533 -34.06 -18.58 5.42
C LEU A 533 -34.36 -19.79 4.51
N ARG A 534 -35.64 -20.09 4.36
CA ARG A 534 -36.14 -21.17 3.49
C ARG A 534 -37.17 -20.60 2.52
N PRO A 535 -36.75 -19.81 1.53
CA PRO A 535 -37.68 -19.10 0.65
C PRO A 535 -38.34 -19.99 -0.40
N GLY A 536 -37.96 -21.30 -0.48
CA GLY A 536 -38.33 -22.15 -1.60
C GLY A 536 -37.51 -21.81 -2.86
N LEU A 537 -37.98 -22.25 -4.02
CA LEU A 537 -37.35 -21.94 -5.30
C LEU A 537 -37.65 -20.49 -5.71
N LEU A 538 -36.67 -19.62 -5.60
CA LEU A 538 -36.73 -18.26 -6.11
C LEU A 538 -36.26 -18.19 -7.56
N THR A 539 -36.98 -17.49 -8.40
CA THR A 539 -36.55 -17.16 -9.77
C THR A 539 -35.40 -16.14 -9.74
N LYS A 540 -34.65 -16.03 -10.84
CA LYS A 540 -33.63 -14.96 -10.96
C LYS A 540 -34.26 -13.59 -10.87
N GLY A 541 -33.67 -12.69 -10.09
CA GLY A 541 -34.20 -11.34 -9.94
C GLY A 541 -33.79 -10.64 -8.64
N VAL A 542 -34.36 -9.46 -8.44
CA VAL A 542 -34.21 -8.64 -7.22
C VAL A 542 -35.39 -8.91 -6.31
N PHE A 543 -35.09 -9.17 -5.04
CA PHE A 543 -36.09 -9.43 -4.00
C PHE A 543 -35.97 -8.44 -2.85
N THR A 544 -37.09 -8.16 -2.21
CA THR A 544 -37.18 -7.36 -1.00
C THR A 544 -37.64 -8.25 0.15
N CYS A 545 -36.84 -8.33 1.20
CA CYS A 545 -37.15 -9.08 2.41
C CYS A 545 -37.52 -8.09 3.52
N THR A 546 -38.70 -8.25 4.12
CA THR A 546 -39.12 -7.51 5.33
C THR A 546 -39.06 -8.44 6.53
N VAL A 547 -38.52 -7.93 7.64
CA VAL A 547 -38.40 -8.64 8.91
C VAL A 547 -39.07 -7.80 9.98
N SER A 548 -40.03 -8.38 10.69
CA SER A 548 -40.75 -7.72 11.76
C SER A 548 -40.71 -8.54 13.05
N ASN A 549 -40.55 -7.87 14.19
CA ASN A 549 -40.65 -8.45 15.52
C ASN A 549 -41.95 -8.02 16.26
N GLY A 550 -42.93 -7.47 15.50
CA GLY A 550 -44.16 -6.96 16.05
C GLY A 550 -44.13 -5.53 16.62
N ARG A 551 -42.90 -5.01 16.89
CA ARG A 551 -42.69 -3.62 17.34
C ARG A 551 -42.00 -2.77 16.28
N GLU A 552 -41.10 -3.38 15.56
CA GLU A 552 -40.27 -2.75 14.53
C GLU A 552 -40.31 -3.62 13.27
N GLN A 553 -40.27 -2.97 12.10
CA GLN A 553 -40.12 -3.62 10.81
C GLN A 553 -38.91 -3.03 10.07
N ARG A 554 -38.13 -3.90 9.49
CA ARG A 554 -36.97 -3.55 8.65
C ARG A 554 -37.03 -4.25 7.31
N THR A 555 -36.36 -3.64 6.34
CA THR A 555 -36.39 -4.13 4.96
C THR A 555 -34.94 -4.21 4.44
N VAL A 556 -34.62 -5.34 3.78
CA VAL A 556 -33.34 -5.58 3.13
C VAL A 556 -33.57 -6.13 1.72
N ARG A 557 -32.72 -5.75 0.77
CA ARG A 557 -32.79 -6.25 -0.62
C ARG A 557 -31.67 -7.25 -0.90
N PHE A 558 -31.97 -8.23 -1.74
CA PHE A 558 -30.98 -9.20 -2.22
C PHE A 558 -31.25 -9.58 -3.68
N VAL A 559 -30.24 -10.13 -4.33
CA VAL A 559 -30.27 -10.55 -5.74
C VAL A 559 -30.12 -12.07 -5.80
N LYS A 560 -30.98 -12.74 -6.57
CA LYS A 560 -30.86 -14.14 -6.97
C LYS A 560 -30.35 -14.20 -8.42
N LEU A 561 -29.24 -14.94 -8.66
CA LEU A 561 -28.61 -15.10 -9.97
C LEU A 561 -29.12 -16.33 -10.73
#